data_3b5bda522df4673a42423cb2bfee9eb4
#
_entry.id   3b5bda522df4673a42423cb2bfee9eb4
#
_cell.length_a   1.000
_cell.length_b   1.000
_cell.length_c   1.000
_cell.angle_alpha   90.00
_cell.angle_beta   90.00
_cell.angle_gamma   90.00
#
_symmetry.space_group_name_H-M   'P 1'
#
loop_
_entity.id
_entity.type
_entity.pdbx_description
1 polymer ?
#
loop_
_entity_poly.entity_id
_entity_poly.type
_entity_poly.pdbx_seq_one_letter_code
_entity_poly.pdbx_strand_id
1 'polypeptide(L)'
;KPEWVLSGEKAVQKVIDGDTYFAIIIDLMMPGMNGIETTIKIREYVEPDTPIIIISAYDYSGYEFEAVKAGVNGFISKPIMKSKLFHLMKKFASDKKEDEQVLITPTHIISFPGKRILVVEDNDLNREIAYELLQETHAEVETACDGQEAVDKVAASPEGYYDFIIMDIQMPVMDGLEATRQIRHLDRQDIKDMPIIAMSANAFAEDVRLSLEAGMNEHIAKPIEIDKLYGIMRKWFQ
;
A
#
# COMPACT_ATOMS: atom_id res chain seq x y z
N LYS A 1 16.38 8.21 -26.06
CA LYS A 1 16.76 9.43 -25.31
C LYS A 1 15.51 9.98 -24.65
N PRO A 2 15.52 10.35 -23.35
CA PRO A 2 14.35 10.95 -22.73
C PRO A 2 14.09 12.36 -23.29
N GLU A 3 12.83 12.67 -23.51
CA GLU A 3 12.32 13.98 -23.84
C GLU A 3 11.28 14.40 -22.81
N TRP A 4 11.03 15.68 -22.67
CA TRP A 4 10.06 16.18 -21.71
C TRP A 4 9.34 17.43 -22.22
N VAL A 5 8.12 17.59 -21.78
CA VAL A 5 7.25 18.74 -22.05
C VAL A 5 6.56 19.21 -20.78
N LEU A 6 6.04 20.43 -20.77
CA LEU A 6 5.48 21.07 -19.57
C LEU A 6 3.96 21.03 -19.49
N SER A 7 3.27 20.41 -20.45
CA SER A 7 1.81 20.29 -20.41
C SER A 7 1.30 19.11 -21.22
N GLY A 8 0.08 18.67 -20.91
CA GLY A 8 -0.60 17.58 -21.61
C GLY A 8 -0.81 17.88 -23.09
N GLU A 9 -1.18 19.11 -23.44
CA GLU A 9 -1.39 19.54 -24.83
C GLU A 9 -0.12 19.41 -25.68
N LYS A 10 1.04 19.75 -25.09
CA LYS A 10 2.34 19.59 -25.77
C LYS A 10 2.73 18.12 -25.92
N ALA A 11 2.39 17.28 -24.94
CA ALA A 11 2.61 15.84 -25.04
C ALA A 11 1.77 15.21 -26.16
N VAL A 12 0.50 15.57 -26.25
CA VAL A 12 -0.41 15.14 -27.32
C VAL A 12 0.12 15.61 -28.67
N GLN A 13 0.55 16.88 -28.80
CA GLN A 13 1.07 17.42 -30.06
C GLN A 13 2.29 16.65 -30.57
N LYS A 14 3.23 16.27 -29.66
CA LYS A 14 4.41 15.49 -30.07
C LYS A 14 4.04 14.14 -30.65
N VAL A 15 3.03 13.48 -30.08
CA VAL A 15 2.54 12.20 -30.60
C VAL A 15 1.84 12.37 -31.94
N ILE A 16 1.05 13.45 -32.12
CA ILE A 16 0.43 13.81 -33.41
C ILE A 16 1.47 14.06 -34.47
N ASP A 17 2.58 14.71 -34.12
CA ASP A 17 3.70 15.02 -35.02
C ASP A 17 4.49 13.75 -35.45
N GLY A 18 4.14 12.59 -34.89
CA GLY A 18 4.70 11.29 -35.28
C GLY A 18 5.87 10.83 -34.40
N ASP A 19 6.13 11.48 -33.28
CA ASP A 19 7.13 11.02 -32.31
C ASP A 19 6.69 9.70 -31.67
N THR A 20 7.61 8.73 -31.60
CA THR A 20 7.37 7.44 -30.98
C THR A 20 8.22 7.26 -29.74
N TYR A 21 7.62 6.68 -28.69
CA TYR A 21 8.24 6.51 -27.38
C TYR A 21 8.15 5.07 -26.91
N PHE A 22 9.20 4.61 -26.25
CA PHE A 22 9.18 3.31 -25.54
C PHE A 22 8.17 3.30 -24.38
N ALA A 23 8.02 4.40 -23.68
CA ALA A 23 7.04 4.63 -22.63
C ALA A 23 6.78 6.12 -22.44
N ILE A 24 5.59 6.47 -22.00
CA ILE A 24 5.17 7.86 -21.73
C ILE A 24 4.85 7.98 -20.24
N ILE A 25 5.44 8.98 -19.59
CA ILE A 25 5.26 9.22 -18.16
C ILE A 25 4.58 10.59 -17.98
N ILE A 26 3.44 10.61 -17.29
CA ILE A 26 2.57 11.78 -17.22
C ILE A 26 2.29 12.11 -15.74
N ASP A 27 2.40 13.37 -15.35
CA ASP A 27 1.91 13.84 -14.06
C ASP A 27 0.37 13.83 -14.04
N LEU A 28 -0.23 13.29 -12.98
CA LEU A 28 -1.68 13.30 -12.84
C LEU A 28 -2.23 14.72 -12.75
N MET A 29 -1.59 15.56 -11.92
CA MET A 29 -2.05 16.91 -11.64
C MET A 29 -1.25 17.94 -12.42
N MET A 30 -1.75 18.33 -13.56
CA MET A 30 -1.16 19.38 -14.40
C MET A 30 -2.16 20.52 -14.62
N PRO A 31 -1.68 21.78 -14.74
CA PRO A 31 -2.54 22.88 -15.16
C PRO A 31 -3.06 22.65 -16.60
N GLY A 32 -4.33 22.99 -16.84
CA GLY A 32 -4.98 22.76 -18.12
C GLY A 32 -5.46 21.32 -18.25
N MET A 33 -4.89 20.56 -19.16
CA MET A 33 -5.22 19.14 -19.37
C MET A 33 -4.52 18.27 -18.33
N ASN A 34 -5.29 17.56 -17.50
CA ASN A 34 -4.75 16.62 -16.49
C ASN A 34 -4.16 15.35 -17.12
N GLY A 35 -3.54 14.49 -16.29
CA GLY A 35 -2.86 13.28 -16.77
C GLY A 35 -3.81 12.26 -17.41
N ILE A 36 -5.05 12.13 -16.93
CA ILE A 36 -6.06 11.22 -17.49
C ILE A 36 -6.55 11.73 -18.85
N GLU A 37 -6.92 12.98 -18.92
CA GLU A 37 -7.33 13.62 -20.19
C GLU A 37 -6.23 13.55 -21.24
N THR A 38 -4.98 13.77 -20.81
CA THR A 38 -3.80 13.62 -21.67
C THR A 38 -3.66 12.20 -22.19
N THR A 39 -3.83 11.21 -21.31
CA THR A 39 -3.77 9.78 -21.67
C THR A 39 -4.84 9.42 -22.70
N ILE A 40 -6.10 9.83 -22.49
CA ILE A 40 -7.20 9.58 -23.43
C ILE A 40 -6.84 10.08 -24.82
N LYS A 41 -6.33 11.31 -24.93
CA LYS A 41 -5.96 11.89 -26.22
C LYS A 41 -4.72 11.24 -26.86
N ILE A 42 -3.73 10.87 -26.06
CA ILE A 42 -2.55 10.17 -26.56
C ILE A 42 -2.93 8.78 -27.10
N ARG A 43 -3.87 8.08 -26.45
CA ARG A 43 -4.33 6.75 -26.88
C ARG A 43 -5.03 6.73 -28.25
N GLU A 44 -5.45 7.87 -28.74
CA GLU A 44 -5.96 7.97 -30.14
C GLU A 44 -4.86 7.80 -31.20
N TYR A 45 -3.58 7.95 -30.79
CA TYR A 45 -2.44 7.99 -31.73
C TYR A 45 -1.36 6.95 -31.42
N VAL A 46 -1.35 6.33 -30.23
CA VAL A 46 -0.34 5.34 -29.85
C VAL A 46 -0.98 3.95 -29.65
N GLU A 47 -0.22 2.92 -29.99
CA GLU A 47 -0.65 1.54 -29.81
C GLU A 47 -0.89 1.22 -28.32
N PRO A 48 -1.81 0.28 -28.03
CA PRO A 48 -2.07 -0.16 -26.66
C PRO A 48 -0.83 -0.67 -25.92
N ASP A 49 0.13 -1.23 -26.64
CA ASP A 49 1.40 -1.77 -26.12
C ASP A 49 2.41 -0.70 -25.71
N THR A 50 2.20 0.58 -26.09
CA THR A 50 3.03 1.67 -25.59
C THR A 50 2.67 1.98 -24.14
N PRO A 51 3.55 1.71 -23.15
CA PRO A 51 3.22 1.95 -21.76
C PRO A 51 2.99 3.43 -21.44
N ILE A 52 1.85 3.77 -20.86
CA ILE A 52 1.56 5.08 -20.28
C ILE A 52 1.50 4.93 -18.75
N ILE A 53 2.33 5.72 -18.07
CA ILE A 53 2.52 5.65 -16.62
C ILE A 53 2.12 7.00 -16.03
N ILE A 54 1.23 7.00 -15.04
CA ILE A 54 0.87 8.22 -14.30
C ILE A 54 1.74 8.35 -13.05
N ILE A 55 2.20 9.60 -12.79
CA ILE A 55 2.89 9.98 -11.56
C ILE A 55 1.94 10.85 -10.74
N SER A 56 1.81 10.57 -9.43
CA SER A 56 1.00 11.38 -8.51
C SER A 56 1.75 11.68 -7.21
N ALA A 57 1.50 12.87 -6.63
CA ALA A 57 2.00 13.27 -5.31
C ALA A 57 1.09 12.78 -4.18
N TYR A 58 -0.16 12.42 -4.47
CA TYR A 58 -1.17 11.99 -3.53
C TYR A 58 -1.66 10.58 -3.87
N ASP A 59 -2.38 9.99 -2.94
CA ASP A 59 -3.13 8.78 -3.19
C ASP A 59 -4.07 9.00 -4.39
N TYR A 60 -3.95 8.13 -5.38
CA TYR A 60 -4.68 8.17 -6.64
C TYR A 60 -5.92 7.28 -6.63
N SER A 61 -6.28 6.73 -5.45
CA SER A 61 -7.40 5.80 -5.27
C SER A 61 -8.72 6.30 -5.85
N GLY A 62 -8.95 7.63 -5.85
CA GLY A 62 -10.12 8.24 -6.49
C GLY A 62 -10.07 8.32 -8.01
N TYR A 63 -8.91 8.14 -8.65
CA TYR A 63 -8.70 8.31 -10.10
C TYR A 63 -8.31 7.03 -10.83
N GLU A 64 -8.03 5.94 -10.10
CA GLU A 64 -7.53 4.69 -10.69
C GLU A 64 -8.47 4.11 -11.73
N PHE A 65 -9.75 4.04 -11.42
CA PHE A 65 -10.75 3.48 -12.32
C PHE A 65 -10.83 4.26 -13.65
N GLU A 66 -10.85 5.58 -13.56
CA GLU A 66 -10.87 6.45 -14.75
C GLU A 66 -9.57 6.36 -15.54
N ALA A 67 -8.43 6.32 -14.86
CA ALA A 67 -7.11 6.22 -15.47
C ALA A 67 -6.90 4.87 -16.20
N VAL A 68 -7.29 3.76 -15.58
CA VAL A 68 -7.26 2.44 -16.23
C VAL A 68 -8.18 2.40 -17.44
N LYS A 69 -9.39 2.95 -17.33
CA LYS A 69 -10.33 3.07 -18.45
C LYS A 69 -9.79 3.96 -19.57
N ALA A 70 -8.97 4.98 -19.22
CA ALA A 70 -8.27 5.82 -20.17
C ALA A 70 -7.09 5.12 -20.88
N GLY A 71 -6.67 3.94 -20.38
CA GLY A 71 -5.57 3.17 -20.95
C GLY A 71 -4.21 3.40 -20.28
N VAL A 72 -4.18 3.82 -19.00
CA VAL A 72 -2.96 3.88 -18.19
C VAL A 72 -2.49 2.46 -17.87
N ASN A 73 -1.17 2.21 -17.98
CA ASN A 73 -0.55 0.91 -17.72
C ASN A 73 0.15 0.85 -16.37
N GLY A 74 0.29 1.96 -15.65
CA GLY A 74 0.95 1.98 -14.37
C GLY A 74 0.91 3.31 -13.63
N PHE A 75 1.15 3.23 -12.31
CA PHE A 75 1.21 4.38 -11.43
C PHE A 75 2.53 4.41 -10.66
N ILE A 76 3.06 5.60 -10.41
CA ILE A 76 4.22 5.83 -9.54
C ILE A 76 3.92 6.99 -8.61
N SER A 77 4.08 6.78 -7.31
CA SER A 77 4.00 7.86 -6.31
C SER A 77 5.24 8.75 -6.34
N LYS A 78 5.07 10.05 -6.16
CA LYS A 78 6.18 10.98 -5.88
C LYS A 78 6.62 10.81 -4.41
N PRO A 79 7.93 10.88 -4.09
CA PRO A 79 9.05 11.11 -4.99
C PRO A 79 9.39 9.89 -5.85
N ILE A 80 9.78 10.15 -7.12
CA ILE A 80 10.12 9.08 -8.05
C ILE A 80 11.45 8.43 -7.64
N MET A 81 11.39 7.23 -7.12
CA MET A 81 12.59 6.45 -6.82
C MET A 81 13.11 5.75 -8.09
N LYS A 82 14.42 5.84 -8.33
CA LYS A 82 15.07 5.20 -9.48
C LYS A 82 14.79 3.69 -9.56
N SER A 83 14.75 3.03 -8.41
CA SER A 83 14.45 1.58 -8.31
C SER A 83 13.03 1.24 -8.78
N LYS A 84 12.01 2.00 -8.35
CA LYS A 84 10.61 1.79 -8.77
C LYS A 84 10.45 2.03 -10.28
N LEU A 85 11.01 3.13 -10.79
CA LEU A 85 10.97 3.43 -12.23
C LEU A 85 11.71 2.36 -13.05
N PHE A 86 12.89 1.94 -12.62
CA PHE A 86 13.68 0.90 -13.31
C PHE A 86 12.94 -0.44 -13.33
N HIS A 87 12.33 -0.84 -12.23
CA HIS A 87 11.55 -2.07 -12.14
C HIS A 87 10.37 -2.08 -13.11
N LEU A 88 9.64 -0.96 -13.13
CA LEU A 88 8.50 -0.79 -14.03
C LEU A 88 8.93 -0.79 -15.51
N MET A 89 10.02 -0.09 -15.85
CA MET A 89 10.58 -0.09 -17.22
C MET A 89 11.09 -1.47 -17.65
N LYS A 90 11.72 -2.20 -16.75
CA LYS A 90 12.19 -3.56 -17.02
C LYS A 90 11.02 -4.52 -17.33
N LYS A 91 9.92 -4.35 -16.60
CA LYS A 91 8.69 -5.13 -16.84
C LYS A 91 8.14 -4.93 -18.25
N PHE A 92 8.10 -3.69 -18.73
CA PHE A 92 7.63 -3.37 -20.09
C PHE A 92 8.68 -3.67 -21.19
N ALA A 93 9.96 -3.85 -20.83
CA ALA A 93 11.03 -4.19 -21.77
C ALA A 93 11.18 -5.71 -21.99
N SER A 94 10.62 -6.55 -21.11
CA SER A 94 10.74 -8.00 -21.21
C SER A 94 9.66 -8.55 -22.14
N ASP A 95 10.04 -8.95 -23.35
CA ASP A 95 9.19 -9.60 -24.37
C ASP A 95 8.80 -11.06 -24.01
N LYS A 96 8.89 -11.45 -22.76
CA LYS A 96 8.46 -12.77 -22.32
C LYS A 96 7.03 -12.73 -21.81
N LYS A 97 6.13 -13.27 -22.63
CA LYS A 97 4.90 -13.94 -22.21
C LYS A 97 5.25 -15.08 -21.24
N GLU A 98 5.57 -14.77 -20.02
CA GLU A 98 5.31 -15.66 -18.91
C GLU A 98 3.98 -15.20 -18.34
N ASP A 99 3.04 -16.16 -18.33
CA ASP A 99 1.67 -16.03 -17.84
C ASP A 99 1.65 -15.59 -16.36
N GLU A 100 1.91 -14.34 -16.14
CA GLU A 100 1.27 -13.55 -15.12
C GLU A 100 0.83 -12.28 -15.81
N GLN A 101 -0.43 -12.27 -16.18
CA GLN A 101 -1.20 -11.05 -16.32
C GLN A 101 -1.10 -10.31 -14.97
N VAL A 102 0.02 -9.62 -14.78
CA VAL A 102 -0.03 -8.44 -13.96
C VAL A 102 -0.60 -7.34 -14.87
N LEU A 103 -1.85 -7.53 -15.27
CA LEU A 103 -2.76 -6.42 -15.26
C LEU A 103 -2.39 -5.67 -13.97
N ILE A 104 -2.01 -4.40 -14.06
CA ILE A 104 -2.41 -3.49 -13.01
C ILE A 104 -3.94 -3.49 -13.16
N THR A 105 -4.52 -4.58 -12.73
CA THR A 105 -5.84 -4.55 -12.16
C THR A 105 -5.80 -3.38 -11.20
N PRO A 106 -6.80 -2.51 -11.19
CA PRO A 106 -7.02 -1.54 -10.13
C PRO A 106 -6.59 -2.28 -8.89
N THR A 107 -5.57 -1.73 -8.18
CA THR A 107 -4.91 -2.36 -7.03
C THR A 107 -5.89 -3.34 -6.50
N HIS A 108 -5.64 -4.66 -6.60
CA HIS A 108 -6.68 -5.61 -6.23
C HIS A 108 -7.32 -4.98 -5.03
N ILE A 109 -8.58 -4.59 -5.11
CA ILE A 109 -9.29 -4.14 -3.92
C ILE A 109 -9.00 -5.29 -2.99
N ILE A 110 -7.94 -5.10 -2.17
CA ILE A 110 -7.48 -6.14 -1.28
C ILE A 110 -8.60 -6.16 -0.29
N SER A 111 -9.50 -7.10 -0.51
CA SER A 111 -10.73 -7.19 0.22
C SER A 111 -10.62 -8.37 1.15
N PHE A 112 -10.77 -8.10 2.43
CA PHE A 112 -10.78 -9.10 3.49
C PHE A 112 -12.12 -9.05 4.25
N PRO A 113 -13.26 -9.27 3.59
CA PRO A 113 -14.56 -9.20 4.23
C PRO A 113 -14.67 -10.28 5.33
N GLY A 114 -15.16 -9.87 6.49
CA GLY A 114 -15.30 -10.74 7.65
C GLY A 114 -14.01 -10.97 8.43
N LYS A 115 -12.88 -10.36 8.03
CA LYS A 115 -11.65 -10.32 8.82
C LYS A 115 -11.69 -9.16 9.80
N ARG A 116 -11.27 -9.39 11.03
CA ARG A 116 -11.25 -8.38 12.10
C ARG A 116 -9.83 -8.05 12.51
N ILE A 117 -9.50 -6.76 12.42
CA ILE A 117 -8.17 -6.21 12.64
C ILE A 117 -8.20 -5.28 13.85
N LEU A 118 -7.26 -5.43 14.77
CA LEU A 118 -7.02 -4.47 15.84
C LEU A 118 -5.80 -3.61 15.51
N VAL A 119 -5.98 -2.30 15.45
CA VAL A 119 -4.90 -1.31 15.28
C VAL A 119 -4.60 -0.68 16.62
N VAL A 120 -3.34 -0.77 17.04
CA VAL A 120 -2.88 -0.21 18.32
C VAL A 120 -1.83 0.87 18.06
N GLU A 121 -2.18 2.12 18.35
CA GLU A 121 -1.38 3.30 18.03
C GLU A 121 -1.76 4.42 19.00
N ASP A 122 -0.81 5.05 19.67
CA ASP A 122 -1.08 6.11 20.66
C ASP A 122 -1.39 7.47 20.03
N ASN A 123 -0.84 7.75 18.87
CA ASN A 123 -1.09 9.00 18.16
C ASN A 123 -2.43 8.95 17.42
N ASP A 124 -3.36 9.84 17.80
CA ASP A 124 -4.72 9.89 17.25
C ASP A 124 -4.75 9.99 15.72
N LEU A 125 -3.89 10.84 15.14
CA LEU A 125 -3.84 11.04 13.69
C LEU A 125 -3.32 9.79 12.96
N ASN A 126 -2.25 9.17 13.47
CA ASN A 126 -1.72 7.92 12.89
C ASN A 126 -2.73 6.79 12.99
N ARG A 127 -3.44 6.71 14.11
CA ARG A 127 -4.48 5.71 14.36
C ARG A 127 -5.66 5.88 13.40
N GLU A 128 -6.10 7.12 13.17
CA GLU A 128 -7.15 7.45 12.21
C GLU A 128 -6.73 7.09 10.78
N ILE A 129 -5.50 7.46 10.36
CA ILE A 129 -4.96 7.11 9.04
C ILE A 129 -4.92 5.59 8.85
N ALA A 130 -4.40 4.85 9.83
CA ALA A 130 -4.34 3.39 9.74
C ALA A 130 -5.74 2.76 9.69
N TYR A 131 -6.69 3.29 10.47
CA TYR A 131 -8.08 2.87 10.46
C TYR A 131 -8.72 3.06 9.07
N GLU A 132 -8.61 4.26 8.49
CA GLU A 132 -9.16 4.59 7.17
C GLU A 132 -8.58 3.68 6.07
N LEU A 133 -7.24 3.53 6.05
CA LEU A 133 -6.56 2.67 5.08
C LEU A 133 -7.02 1.21 5.13
N LEU A 134 -7.25 0.69 6.33
CA LEU A 134 -7.68 -0.69 6.52
C LEU A 134 -9.18 -0.88 6.23
N GLN A 135 -10.00 0.12 6.48
CA GLN A 135 -11.43 0.10 6.11
C GLN A 135 -11.64 -0.08 4.61
N GLU A 136 -10.76 0.47 3.77
CA GLU A 136 -10.80 0.27 2.31
C GLU A 136 -10.69 -1.21 1.91
N THR A 137 -10.11 -2.05 2.78
CA THR A 137 -10.01 -3.49 2.59
C THR A 137 -11.29 -4.27 2.92
N HIS A 138 -12.38 -3.60 3.31
CA HIS A 138 -13.62 -4.21 3.79
C HIS A 138 -13.44 -5.13 5.02
N ALA A 139 -12.31 -5.02 5.73
CA ALA A 139 -12.13 -5.65 7.03
C ALA A 139 -12.89 -4.87 8.11
N GLU A 140 -13.28 -5.55 9.19
CA GLU A 140 -13.77 -4.92 10.40
C GLU A 140 -12.57 -4.42 11.21
N VAL A 141 -12.44 -3.11 11.41
CA VAL A 141 -11.28 -2.51 12.07
C VAL A 141 -11.71 -1.96 13.42
N GLU A 142 -11.01 -2.38 14.46
CA GLU A 142 -11.08 -1.79 15.80
C GLU A 142 -9.74 -1.14 16.15
N THR A 143 -9.76 -0.20 17.07
CA THR A 143 -8.56 0.55 17.48
C THR A 143 -8.35 0.48 18.99
N ALA A 144 -7.09 0.61 19.42
CA ALA A 144 -6.70 0.84 20.81
C ALA A 144 -5.64 1.94 20.86
N CYS A 145 -5.64 2.75 21.92
CA CYS A 145 -4.74 3.91 22.06
C CYS A 145 -3.44 3.58 22.83
N ASP A 146 -3.33 2.41 23.42
CA ASP A 146 -2.13 1.92 24.09
C ASP A 146 -2.12 0.39 24.22
N GLY A 147 -1.00 -0.16 24.72
CA GLY A 147 -0.84 -1.59 24.88
C GLY A 147 -1.80 -2.21 25.92
N GLN A 148 -2.16 -1.45 26.97
CA GLN A 148 -3.07 -1.95 28.00
C GLN A 148 -4.47 -2.12 27.44
N GLU A 149 -4.99 -1.13 26.71
CA GLU A 149 -6.28 -1.23 26.05
C GLU A 149 -6.32 -2.38 25.05
N ALA A 150 -5.22 -2.61 24.32
CA ALA A 150 -5.11 -3.74 23.40
C ALA A 150 -5.21 -5.09 24.12
N VAL A 151 -4.48 -5.28 25.23
CA VAL A 151 -4.54 -6.49 26.05
C VAL A 151 -5.96 -6.70 26.58
N ASP A 152 -6.58 -5.66 27.12
CA ASP A 152 -7.93 -5.74 27.71
C ASP A 152 -8.98 -6.11 26.64
N LYS A 153 -8.91 -5.53 25.46
CA LYS A 153 -9.80 -5.87 24.33
C LYS A 153 -9.64 -7.30 23.87
N VAL A 154 -8.41 -7.75 23.69
CA VAL A 154 -8.14 -9.14 23.30
C VAL A 154 -8.59 -10.11 24.37
N ALA A 155 -8.30 -9.84 25.65
CA ALA A 155 -8.70 -10.70 26.77
C ALA A 155 -10.22 -10.80 26.94
N ALA A 156 -10.95 -9.71 26.71
CA ALA A 156 -12.41 -9.65 26.82
C ALA A 156 -13.13 -10.23 25.58
N SER A 157 -12.45 -10.38 24.45
CA SER A 157 -13.05 -10.87 23.21
C SER A 157 -13.21 -12.41 23.23
N PRO A 158 -14.20 -12.97 22.50
CA PRO A 158 -14.28 -14.41 22.27
C PRO A 158 -13.05 -14.96 21.53
N GLU A 159 -12.79 -16.26 21.63
CA GLU A 159 -11.75 -16.91 20.81
C GLU A 159 -12.03 -16.75 19.32
N GLY A 160 -10.98 -16.46 18.54
CA GLY A 160 -11.09 -16.23 17.09
C GLY A 160 -11.75 -14.90 16.70
N TYR A 161 -11.90 -13.97 17.65
CA TYR A 161 -12.53 -12.68 17.37
C TYR A 161 -11.66 -11.76 16.52
N TYR A 162 -10.37 -11.67 16.82
CA TYR A 162 -9.39 -10.94 16.00
C TYR A 162 -8.61 -11.89 15.10
N ASP A 163 -8.48 -11.54 13.85
CA ASP A 163 -7.67 -12.27 12.86
C ASP A 163 -6.26 -11.69 12.73
N PHE A 164 -6.03 -10.41 13.15
CA PHE A 164 -4.80 -9.70 12.90
C PHE A 164 -4.65 -8.51 13.84
N ILE A 165 -3.45 -8.27 14.35
CA ILE A 165 -3.14 -7.09 15.16
C ILE A 165 -1.98 -6.32 14.52
N ILE A 166 -2.14 -5.00 14.40
CA ILE A 166 -1.07 -4.06 14.04
C ILE A 166 -0.76 -3.29 15.32
N MET A 167 0.50 -3.40 15.81
CA MET A 167 0.90 -2.94 17.12
C MET A 167 2.07 -1.96 17.02
N ASP A 168 1.87 -0.71 17.42
CA ASP A 168 2.99 0.19 17.64
C ASP A 168 3.87 -0.32 18.78
N ILE A 169 5.19 -0.24 18.59
CA ILE A 169 6.14 -0.63 19.64
C ILE A 169 6.21 0.42 20.73
N GLN A 170 6.25 1.71 20.35
CA GLN A 170 6.52 2.81 21.28
C GLN A 170 5.23 3.53 21.65
N MET A 171 4.65 3.15 22.77
CA MET A 171 3.43 3.76 23.31
C MET A 171 3.55 4.04 24.80
N PRO A 172 2.83 5.06 25.33
CA PRO A 172 2.72 5.29 26.76
C PRO A 172 1.92 4.17 27.46
N VAL A 173 1.91 4.18 28.79
CA VAL A 173 1.20 3.22 29.66
C VAL A 173 1.77 1.82 29.56
N MET A 174 1.61 1.16 28.42
CA MET A 174 2.19 -0.15 28.09
C MET A 174 2.70 -0.13 26.66
N ASP A 175 3.97 -0.45 26.45
CA ASP A 175 4.57 -0.54 25.13
C ASP A 175 4.08 -1.79 24.38
N GLY A 176 4.28 -1.79 23.05
CA GLY A 176 3.77 -2.89 22.20
C GLY A 176 4.48 -4.22 22.43
N LEU A 177 5.74 -4.23 22.89
CA LEU A 177 6.47 -5.46 23.20
C LEU A 177 5.87 -6.15 24.44
N GLU A 178 5.61 -5.36 25.47
CA GLU A 178 4.99 -5.88 26.70
C GLU A 178 3.54 -6.31 26.45
N ALA A 179 2.77 -5.49 25.71
CA ALA A 179 1.42 -5.85 25.29
C ALA A 179 1.39 -7.19 24.54
N THR A 180 2.32 -7.38 23.60
CA THR A 180 2.43 -8.63 22.85
C THR A 180 2.75 -9.81 23.76
N ARG A 181 3.68 -9.68 24.70
CA ARG A 181 3.99 -10.75 25.66
C ARG A 181 2.75 -11.13 26.48
N GLN A 182 2.02 -10.15 27.00
CA GLN A 182 0.80 -10.39 27.75
C GLN A 182 -0.29 -11.05 26.91
N ILE A 183 -0.51 -10.59 25.68
CA ILE A 183 -1.45 -11.22 24.74
C ILE A 183 -1.03 -12.69 24.50
N ARG A 184 0.25 -12.96 24.21
CA ARG A 184 0.76 -14.32 23.96
C ARG A 184 0.65 -15.25 25.18
N HIS A 185 0.56 -14.71 26.40
CA HIS A 185 0.40 -15.45 27.64
C HIS A 185 -1.08 -15.74 28.00
N LEU A 186 -2.05 -15.21 27.26
CA LEU A 186 -3.44 -15.57 27.47
C LEU A 186 -3.63 -17.07 27.18
N ASP A 187 -4.38 -17.75 28.07
CA ASP A 187 -4.65 -19.19 27.94
C ASP A 187 -5.74 -19.44 26.87
N ARG A 188 -5.39 -19.14 25.59
CA ARG A 188 -6.26 -19.25 24.42
C ARG A 188 -5.48 -19.82 23.24
N GLN A 189 -6.09 -20.73 22.50
CA GLN A 189 -5.42 -21.39 21.38
C GLN A 189 -5.27 -20.47 20.15
N ASP A 190 -6.28 -19.66 19.85
CA ASP A 190 -6.30 -18.73 18.72
C ASP A 190 -5.17 -17.69 18.75
N ILE A 191 -4.79 -17.27 19.96
CA ILE A 191 -3.71 -16.25 20.15
C ILE A 191 -2.35 -16.74 19.66
N LYS A 192 -2.09 -18.06 19.70
CA LYS A 192 -0.78 -18.62 19.29
C LYS A 192 -0.49 -18.41 17.82
N ASP A 193 -1.53 -18.51 16.99
CA ASP A 193 -1.44 -18.42 15.54
C ASP A 193 -1.84 -17.04 15.00
N MET A 194 -2.46 -16.19 15.82
CA MET A 194 -2.89 -14.85 15.41
C MET A 194 -1.68 -13.97 15.12
N PRO A 195 -1.57 -13.40 13.90
CA PRO A 195 -0.47 -12.53 13.54
C PRO A 195 -0.52 -11.20 14.27
N ILE A 196 0.62 -10.82 14.87
CA ILE A 196 0.86 -9.52 15.49
C ILE A 196 2.01 -8.88 14.72
N ILE A 197 1.75 -7.74 14.09
CA ILE A 197 2.70 -7.03 13.25
C ILE A 197 3.19 -5.79 13.97
N ALA A 198 4.49 -5.70 14.19
CA ALA A 198 5.12 -4.54 14.80
C ALA A 198 5.08 -3.34 13.86
N MET A 199 4.82 -2.16 14.41
CA MET A 199 5.08 -0.86 13.77
C MET A 199 6.11 -0.07 14.58
N SER A 200 7.10 0.52 13.93
CA SER A 200 8.05 1.42 14.61
C SER A 200 8.54 2.55 13.71
N ALA A 201 9.01 3.63 14.32
CA ALA A 201 9.62 4.75 13.60
C ALA A 201 10.92 4.35 12.86
N ASN A 202 11.61 3.32 13.34
CA ASN A 202 12.84 2.82 12.77
C ASN A 202 12.79 1.28 12.69
N ALA A 203 13.20 0.73 11.55
CA ALA A 203 13.33 -0.72 11.35
C ALA A 203 14.79 -1.14 11.49
N PHE A 204 15.45 -0.77 12.61
CA PHE A 204 16.80 -1.28 12.88
C PHE A 204 16.76 -2.77 13.24
N ALA A 205 17.83 -3.48 12.93
CA ALA A 205 17.92 -4.92 13.19
C ALA A 205 17.66 -5.29 14.66
N GLU A 206 17.98 -4.40 15.60
CA GLU A 206 17.72 -4.58 17.04
C GLU A 206 16.22 -4.52 17.34
N ASP A 207 15.48 -3.55 16.78
CA ASP A 207 14.02 -3.42 17.00
C ASP A 207 13.27 -4.62 16.42
N VAL A 208 13.69 -5.07 15.24
CA VAL A 208 13.14 -6.29 14.62
C VAL A 208 13.39 -7.52 15.49
N ARG A 209 14.60 -7.67 16.04
CA ARG A 209 14.95 -8.78 16.95
C ARG A 209 14.08 -8.77 18.19
N LEU A 210 13.95 -7.63 18.86
CA LEU A 210 13.14 -7.48 20.08
C LEU A 210 11.66 -7.76 19.83
N SER A 211 11.10 -7.33 18.70
CA SER A 211 9.70 -7.60 18.35
C SER A 211 9.47 -9.09 18.12
N LEU A 212 10.37 -9.79 17.44
CA LEU A 212 10.28 -11.25 17.27
C LEU A 212 10.42 -12.00 18.59
N GLU A 213 11.34 -11.58 19.46
CA GLU A 213 11.51 -12.16 20.81
C GLU A 213 10.29 -11.94 21.73
N ALA A 214 9.56 -10.84 21.53
CA ALA A 214 8.29 -10.60 22.22
C ALA A 214 7.13 -11.46 21.70
N GLY A 215 7.30 -12.12 20.53
CA GLY A 215 6.28 -12.97 19.92
C GLY A 215 5.50 -12.31 18.79
N MET A 216 5.99 -11.16 18.25
CA MET A 216 5.45 -10.59 17.03
C MET A 216 5.91 -11.40 15.80
N ASN A 217 5.15 -11.32 14.71
CA ASN A 217 5.37 -12.16 13.54
C ASN A 217 6.12 -11.44 12.42
N GLU A 218 5.90 -10.14 12.26
CA GLU A 218 6.54 -9.31 11.24
C GLU A 218 6.72 -7.86 11.74
N HIS A 219 7.44 -7.05 10.96
CA HIS A 219 7.78 -5.68 11.31
C HIS A 219 7.59 -4.73 10.11
N ILE A 220 6.93 -3.59 10.36
CA ILE A 220 6.71 -2.51 9.40
C ILE A 220 7.29 -1.22 9.96
N ALA A 221 8.03 -0.47 9.13
CA ALA A 221 8.48 0.87 9.49
C ALA A 221 7.35 1.90 9.28
N LYS A 222 7.28 2.89 10.15
CA LYS A 222 6.48 4.12 9.96
C LYS A 222 7.24 5.11 9.05
N PRO A 223 6.59 5.87 8.15
CA PRO A 223 5.16 5.82 7.86
C PRO A 223 4.73 4.52 7.18
N ILE A 224 3.49 4.08 7.42
CA ILE A 224 2.99 2.81 6.88
C ILE A 224 3.01 2.87 5.34
N GLU A 225 3.79 1.98 4.74
CA GLU A 225 3.76 1.74 3.30
C GLU A 225 2.61 0.78 2.99
N ILE A 226 1.55 1.27 2.34
CA ILE A 226 0.31 0.53 2.07
C ILE A 226 0.59 -0.79 1.34
N ASP A 227 1.38 -0.76 0.27
CA ASP A 227 1.72 -1.97 -0.51
C ASP A 227 2.38 -3.05 0.36
N LYS A 228 3.21 -2.62 1.32
CA LYS A 228 3.90 -3.53 2.23
C LYS A 228 2.95 -4.13 3.26
N LEU A 229 2.08 -3.29 3.84
CA LEU A 229 1.05 -3.75 4.77
C LEU A 229 0.12 -4.75 4.09
N TYR A 230 -0.37 -4.44 2.91
CA TYR A 230 -1.24 -5.30 2.14
C TYR A 230 -0.55 -6.60 1.71
N GLY A 231 0.74 -6.56 1.38
CA GLY A 231 1.53 -7.76 1.11
C GLY A 231 1.58 -8.71 2.31
N ILE A 232 1.76 -8.16 3.52
CA ILE A 232 1.75 -8.92 4.78
C ILE A 232 0.35 -9.48 5.04
N MET A 233 -0.71 -8.67 4.93
CA MET A 233 -2.08 -9.13 5.14
C MET A 233 -2.46 -10.27 4.21
N ARG A 234 -2.09 -10.20 2.92
CA ARG A 234 -2.28 -11.33 1.98
C ARG A 234 -1.61 -12.61 2.42
N LYS A 235 -0.42 -12.52 2.97
CA LYS A 235 0.33 -13.69 3.44
C LYS A 235 -0.38 -14.38 4.60
N TRP A 236 -1.03 -13.60 5.47
CA TRP A 236 -1.63 -14.11 6.70
C TRP A 236 -3.13 -14.43 6.56
N PHE A 237 -3.82 -13.89 5.57
CA PHE A 237 -5.24 -14.16 5.32
C PHE A 237 -5.50 -15.16 4.20
N GLN A 238 -4.45 -15.90 3.77
CA GLN A 238 -4.61 -17.00 2.81
C GLN A 238 -5.32 -18.20 3.38
#